data_7fdfb8b9802555e73e5e4f39ebff62d4
#
_entry.id   7fdfb8b9802555e73e5e4f39ebff62d4
#
_cell.length_a   1.000
_cell.length_b   1.000
_cell.length_c   1.000
_cell.angle_alpha   90.00
_cell.angle_beta   90.00
_cell.angle_gamma   90.00
#
_symmetry.space_group_name_H-M   'P 1'
#
loop_
_entity.id
_entity.type
_entity.pdbx_description
1 polymer ?
#
loop_
_entity_poly.entity_id
_entity_poly.type
_entity_poly.pdbx_seq_one_letter_code
_entity_poly.pdbx_strand_id
1 'polypeptide(L)'
;MSNAGPSLPDRLHAWAIHLLRWLREADRSSPLSAAELSALSVVVHLGPLSLTELAEAEQVRPPSMSRLISGLEGRGLVDRDRSAEDRRVVRISATVAGLGLLEEGRQRRLHALRAALDELGPVDRRALDRAVGVLEGLLPE
;
A
#
# COMPACT_ATOMS: atom_id res chain seq x y z
N MET A 1 39.33 -16.88 -8.37
CA MET A 1 37.87 -16.87 -8.13
C MET A 1 37.51 -15.47 -7.66
N SER A 2 37.01 -14.64 -8.59
CA SER A 2 36.60 -13.27 -8.26
C SER A 2 35.37 -13.34 -7.36
N ASN A 3 35.56 -13.01 -6.09
CA ASN A 3 34.46 -12.73 -5.20
C ASN A 3 33.95 -11.31 -5.52
N ALA A 4 33.25 -11.17 -6.64
CA ALA A 4 32.53 -9.96 -6.94
C ALA A 4 31.41 -9.85 -5.92
N GLY A 5 31.42 -8.82 -5.09
CA GLY A 5 30.34 -8.51 -4.15
C GLY A 5 28.99 -8.50 -4.85
N PRO A 6 27.87 -8.47 -4.10
CA PRO A 6 26.51 -8.52 -4.69
C PRO A 6 26.36 -7.41 -5.74
N SER A 7 25.75 -7.77 -6.88
CA SER A 7 25.50 -6.84 -7.98
C SER A 7 24.53 -5.72 -7.57
N LEU A 8 24.45 -4.63 -8.36
CA LEU A 8 23.49 -3.56 -8.07
C LEU A 8 22.04 -4.06 -8.03
N PRO A 9 21.57 -4.92 -8.96
CA PRO A 9 20.24 -5.52 -8.86
C PRO A 9 20.00 -6.30 -7.56
N ASP A 10 20.98 -7.13 -7.12
CA ASP A 10 20.86 -7.90 -5.88
C ASP A 10 20.72 -6.99 -4.66
N ARG A 11 21.53 -5.95 -4.61
CA ARG A 11 21.51 -4.97 -3.51
C ARG A 11 20.20 -4.19 -3.49
N LEU A 12 19.71 -3.74 -4.65
CA LEU A 12 18.46 -3.01 -4.76
C LEU A 12 17.26 -3.87 -4.36
N HIS A 13 17.23 -5.13 -4.84
CA HIS A 13 16.19 -6.09 -4.48
C HIS A 13 16.15 -6.34 -2.96
N ALA A 14 17.30 -6.66 -2.36
CA ALA A 14 17.39 -6.88 -0.92
C ALA A 14 16.96 -5.65 -0.12
N TRP A 15 17.42 -4.47 -0.54
CA TRP A 15 17.06 -3.22 0.10
C TRP A 15 15.56 -2.91 0.01
N ALA A 16 14.94 -3.12 -1.14
CA ALA A 16 13.50 -2.90 -1.33
C ALA A 16 12.67 -3.79 -0.39
N ILE A 17 13.03 -5.07 -0.26
CA ILE A 17 12.37 -5.99 0.69
C ILE A 17 12.57 -5.51 2.14
N HIS A 18 13.78 -5.06 2.47
CA HIS A 18 14.10 -4.59 3.81
C HIS A 18 13.33 -3.31 4.15
N LEU A 19 13.27 -2.35 3.22
CA LEU A 19 12.49 -1.13 3.36
C LEU A 19 11.01 -1.42 3.58
N LEU A 20 10.42 -2.32 2.77
CA LEU A 20 9.01 -2.70 2.92
C LEU A 20 8.71 -3.32 4.28
N ARG A 21 9.60 -4.20 4.78
CA ARG A 21 9.46 -4.78 6.12
C ARG A 21 9.52 -3.72 7.21
N TRP A 22 10.47 -2.81 7.10
CA TRP A 22 10.64 -1.74 8.07
C TRP A 22 9.44 -0.78 8.08
N LEU A 23 8.89 -0.42 6.91
CA LEU A 23 7.68 0.40 6.82
C LEU A 23 6.44 -0.31 7.39
N ARG A 24 6.34 -1.64 7.23
CA ARG A 24 5.26 -2.42 7.85
C ARG A 24 5.31 -2.38 9.37
N GLU A 25 6.48 -2.22 9.96
CA GLU A 25 6.62 -2.06 11.40
C GLU A 25 5.89 -0.80 11.91
N ALA A 26 5.92 0.29 11.13
CA ALA A 26 5.18 1.52 11.43
C ALA A 26 3.65 1.33 11.37
N ASP A 27 3.17 0.29 10.69
CA ASP A 27 1.74 -0.04 10.58
C ASP A 27 1.25 -0.99 11.68
N ARG A 28 2.11 -1.48 12.58
CA ARG A 28 1.71 -2.40 13.68
C ARG A 28 0.63 -1.84 14.60
N SER A 29 0.52 -0.53 14.70
CA SER A 29 -0.55 0.12 15.46
C SER A 29 -1.88 0.24 14.69
N SER A 30 -1.93 -0.21 13.43
CA SER A 30 -3.16 -0.24 12.66
C SER A 30 -4.15 -1.24 13.27
N PRO A 31 -5.44 -0.90 13.37
CA PRO A 31 -6.46 -1.85 13.80
C PRO A 31 -6.79 -2.89 12.72
N LEU A 32 -6.24 -2.75 11.50
CA LEU A 32 -6.47 -3.64 10.37
C LEU A 32 -5.31 -4.61 10.16
N SER A 33 -5.64 -5.83 9.74
CA SER A 33 -4.65 -6.78 9.21
C SER A 33 -4.03 -6.28 7.90
N ALA A 34 -2.90 -6.86 7.51
CA ALA A 34 -2.24 -6.52 6.25
C ALA A 34 -3.16 -6.75 5.03
N ALA A 35 -3.98 -7.81 5.05
CA ALA A 35 -4.93 -8.10 3.98
C ALA A 35 -6.07 -7.07 3.92
N GLU A 36 -6.60 -6.64 5.06
CA GLU A 36 -7.61 -5.59 5.14
C GLU A 36 -7.06 -4.24 4.68
N LEU A 37 -5.83 -3.90 5.07
CA LEU A 37 -5.16 -2.67 4.61
C LEU A 37 -4.94 -2.69 3.10
N SER A 38 -4.52 -3.82 2.53
CA SER A 38 -4.35 -3.98 1.08
C SER A 38 -5.66 -3.80 0.35
N ALA A 39 -6.72 -4.51 0.76
CA ALA A 39 -8.04 -4.40 0.15
C ALA A 39 -8.60 -2.96 0.23
N LEU A 40 -8.50 -2.31 1.40
CA LEU A 40 -8.91 -0.92 1.56
C LEU A 40 -8.11 0.03 0.65
N SER A 41 -6.80 -0.19 0.52
CA SER A 41 -5.95 0.60 -0.37
C SER A 41 -6.40 0.49 -1.83
N VAL A 42 -6.73 -0.71 -2.31
CA VAL A 42 -7.25 -0.89 -3.68
C VAL A 42 -8.58 -0.16 -3.87
N VAL A 43 -9.50 -0.27 -2.90
CA VAL A 43 -10.80 0.46 -2.96
C VAL A 43 -10.58 1.97 -3.01
N VAL A 44 -9.65 2.50 -2.22
CA VAL A 44 -9.36 3.95 -2.20
C VAL A 44 -8.77 4.45 -3.51
N HIS A 45 -7.84 3.70 -4.12
CA HIS A 45 -7.09 4.17 -5.28
C HIS A 45 -7.78 3.86 -6.62
N LEU A 46 -8.53 2.75 -6.69
CA LEU A 46 -9.16 2.26 -7.92
C LEU A 46 -10.68 2.23 -7.87
N GLY A 47 -11.27 2.45 -6.69
CA GLY A 47 -12.72 2.38 -6.51
C GLY A 47 -13.50 3.50 -7.19
N PRO A 48 -14.80 3.33 -7.31
CA PRO A 48 -15.61 2.19 -6.83
C PRO A 48 -15.43 0.92 -7.67
N LEU A 49 -15.34 -0.25 -7.03
CA LEU A 49 -15.09 -1.55 -7.65
C LEU A 49 -16.15 -2.57 -7.23
N SER A 50 -16.45 -3.54 -8.11
CA SER A 50 -17.20 -4.74 -7.73
C SER A 50 -16.33 -5.70 -6.91
N LEU A 51 -16.97 -6.64 -6.22
CA LEU A 51 -16.27 -7.67 -5.45
C LEU A 51 -15.33 -8.52 -6.34
N THR A 52 -15.76 -8.81 -7.57
CA THR A 52 -14.97 -9.58 -8.54
C THR A 52 -13.71 -8.82 -8.95
N GLU A 53 -13.84 -7.54 -9.33
CA GLU A 53 -12.72 -6.68 -9.68
C GLU A 53 -11.71 -6.57 -8.52
N LEU A 54 -12.20 -6.44 -7.28
CA LEU A 54 -11.34 -6.43 -6.09
C LEU A 54 -10.60 -7.75 -5.87
N ALA A 55 -11.31 -8.88 -6.02
CA ALA A 55 -10.72 -10.20 -5.86
C ALA A 55 -9.63 -10.46 -6.91
N GLU A 56 -9.85 -10.01 -8.15
CA GLU A 56 -8.86 -10.08 -9.23
C GLU A 56 -7.63 -9.20 -8.94
N ALA A 57 -7.85 -7.93 -8.55
CA ALA A 57 -6.77 -7.00 -8.23
C ALA A 57 -5.86 -7.51 -7.10
N GLU A 58 -6.44 -8.11 -6.07
CA GLU A 58 -5.72 -8.67 -4.92
C GLU A 58 -5.26 -10.13 -5.13
N GLN A 59 -5.60 -10.75 -6.25
CA GLN A 59 -5.30 -12.15 -6.56
C GLN A 59 -5.79 -13.13 -5.47
N VAL A 60 -6.95 -12.84 -4.90
CA VAL A 60 -7.59 -13.69 -3.87
C VAL A 60 -8.91 -14.25 -4.40
N ARG A 61 -9.38 -15.33 -3.76
CA ARG A 61 -10.66 -15.93 -4.11
C ARG A 61 -11.82 -15.02 -3.70
N PRO A 62 -12.91 -14.92 -4.50
CA PRO A 62 -14.06 -14.09 -4.17
C PRO A 62 -14.66 -14.30 -2.77
N PRO A 63 -14.78 -15.54 -2.22
CA PRO A 63 -15.25 -15.71 -0.85
C PRO A 63 -14.34 -15.08 0.20
N SER A 64 -13.03 -15.10 -0.01
CA SER A 64 -12.05 -14.46 0.88
C SER A 64 -12.17 -12.95 0.82
N MET A 65 -12.28 -12.38 -0.39
CA MET A 65 -12.52 -10.96 -0.58
C MET A 65 -13.84 -10.52 0.03
N SER A 66 -14.90 -11.31 -0.11
CA SER A 66 -16.19 -11.02 0.50
C SER A 66 -16.11 -10.88 2.02
N ARG A 67 -15.32 -11.72 2.69
CA ARG A 67 -15.09 -11.64 4.14
C ARG A 67 -14.31 -10.39 4.53
N LEU A 68 -13.25 -10.06 3.77
CA LEU A 68 -12.46 -8.83 4.01
C LEU A 68 -13.35 -7.59 3.89
N ILE A 69 -14.13 -7.49 2.82
CA ILE A 69 -15.02 -6.34 2.60
C ILE A 69 -16.12 -6.27 3.65
N SER A 70 -16.71 -7.40 4.06
CA SER A 70 -17.70 -7.40 5.14
C SER A 70 -17.09 -6.95 6.48
N GLY A 71 -15.84 -7.29 6.75
CA GLY A 71 -15.11 -6.80 7.92
C GLY A 71 -14.87 -5.29 7.87
N LEU A 72 -14.45 -4.77 6.72
CA LEU A 72 -14.24 -3.33 6.50
C LEU A 72 -15.55 -2.54 6.57
N GLU A 73 -16.63 -3.07 5.97
CA GLU A 73 -17.97 -2.47 6.02
C GLU A 73 -18.51 -2.43 7.45
N GLY A 74 -18.36 -3.51 8.21
CA GLY A 74 -18.76 -3.56 9.63
C GLY A 74 -18.01 -2.55 10.51
N ARG A 75 -16.86 -2.06 10.07
CA ARG A 75 -16.09 -0.99 10.72
C ARG A 75 -16.37 0.40 10.13
N GLY A 76 -17.26 0.51 9.14
CA GLY A 76 -17.60 1.76 8.48
C GLY A 76 -16.48 2.34 7.61
N LEU A 77 -15.56 1.50 7.10
CA LEU A 77 -14.41 1.93 6.30
C LEU A 77 -14.69 1.87 4.80
N VAL A 78 -15.65 1.04 4.39
CA VAL A 78 -16.19 0.96 3.04
C VAL A 78 -17.70 0.90 3.07
N ASP A 79 -18.33 1.34 1.99
CA ASP A 79 -19.76 1.24 1.72
C ASP A 79 -20.01 0.38 0.49
N ARG A 80 -21.17 -0.30 0.47
CA ARG A 80 -21.66 -1.04 -0.68
C ARG A 80 -22.89 -0.32 -1.25
N ASP A 81 -22.76 0.19 -2.47
CA ASP A 81 -23.84 0.82 -3.19
C ASP A 81 -24.21 0.03 -4.43
N ARG A 82 -25.51 -0.01 -4.74
CA ARG A 82 -25.96 -0.54 -6.01
C ARG A 82 -25.64 0.46 -7.12
N SER A 83 -25.03 -0.03 -8.19
CA SER A 83 -24.74 0.82 -9.36
C SER A 83 -26.02 1.49 -9.88
N ALA A 84 -25.92 2.77 -10.22
CA ALA A 84 -27.02 3.51 -10.83
C ALA A 84 -27.35 2.98 -12.25
N GLU A 85 -26.34 2.43 -12.94
CA GLU A 85 -26.46 1.90 -14.30
C GLU A 85 -27.03 0.48 -14.34
N ASP A 86 -26.62 -0.37 -13.40
CA ASP A 86 -27.14 -1.73 -13.24
C ASP A 86 -27.28 -2.07 -11.75
N ARG A 87 -28.52 -2.12 -11.26
CA ARG A 87 -28.84 -2.47 -9.85
C ARG A 87 -28.42 -3.87 -9.44
N ARG A 88 -28.00 -4.73 -10.39
CA ARG A 88 -27.45 -6.07 -10.09
C ARG A 88 -26.00 -6.01 -9.68
N VAL A 89 -25.29 -4.93 -10.02
CA VAL A 89 -23.89 -4.73 -9.69
C VAL A 89 -23.79 -3.90 -8.42
N VAL A 90 -23.20 -4.52 -7.38
CA VAL A 90 -22.84 -3.82 -6.15
C VAL A 90 -21.44 -3.24 -6.32
N ARG A 91 -21.28 -1.96 -6.08
CA ARG A 91 -20.01 -1.25 -6.07
C ARG A 91 -19.56 -0.98 -4.63
N ILE A 92 -18.29 -1.16 -4.40
CA ILE A 92 -17.64 -0.95 -3.11
C ILE A 92 -16.81 0.32 -3.23
N SER A 93 -17.05 1.26 -2.33
CA SER A 93 -16.34 2.54 -2.25
C SER A 93 -15.80 2.79 -0.84
N ALA A 94 -14.74 3.58 -0.74
CA ALA A 94 -14.18 3.95 0.55
C ALA A 94 -15.02 5.07 1.19
N THR A 95 -15.21 4.98 2.50
CA THR A 95 -15.80 6.05 3.30
C THR A 95 -14.75 7.09 3.67
N VAL A 96 -15.18 8.25 4.19
CA VAL A 96 -14.27 9.25 4.79
C VAL A 96 -13.40 8.62 5.89
N ALA A 97 -13.97 7.73 6.69
CA ALA A 97 -13.22 7.01 7.73
C ALA A 97 -12.16 6.07 7.14
N GLY A 98 -12.48 5.37 6.04
CA GLY A 98 -11.52 4.52 5.33
C GLY A 98 -10.36 5.31 4.74
N LEU A 99 -10.64 6.45 4.09
CA LEU A 99 -9.62 7.37 3.59
C LEU A 99 -8.72 7.88 4.73
N GLY A 100 -9.32 8.31 5.84
CA GLY A 100 -8.61 8.82 7.01
C GLY A 100 -7.66 7.78 7.60
N LEU A 101 -8.10 6.54 7.74
CA LEU A 101 -7.29 5.45 8.29
C LEU A 101 -6.06 5.14 7.42
N LEU A 102 -6.20 5.14 6.10
CA LEU A 102 -5.05 4.97 5.20
C LEU A 102 -4.08 6.15 5.27
N GLU A 103 -4.59 7.38 5.34
CA GLU A 103 -3.74 8.56 5.46
C GLU A 103 -2.98 8.59 6.79
N GLU A 104 -3.61 8.21 7.89
CA GLU A 104 -2.92 8.05 9.17
C GLU A 104 -1.77 7.03 9.08
N GLY A 105 -1.99 5.87 8.42
CA GLY A 105 -0.95 4.89 8.16
C GLY A 105 0.18 5.46 7.32
N ARG A 106 -0.15 6.19 6.26
CA ARG A 106 0.82 6.89 5.42
C ARG A 106 1.65 7.88 6.24
N GLN A 107 1.03 8.68 7.10
CA GLN A 107 1.74 9.66 7.93
C GLN A 107 2.68 8.99 8.94
N ARG A 108 2.30 7.84 9.52
CA ARG A 108 3.21 7.07 10.39
C ARG A 108 4.46 6.61 9.64
N ARG A 109 4.30 6.06 8.42
CA ARG A 109 5.43 5.64 7.58
C ARG A 109 6.32 6.81 7.17
N LEU A 110 5.72 7.94 6.78
CA LEU A 110 6.48 9.15 6.44
C LEU A 110 7.21 9.73 7.65
N HIS A 111 6.62 9.66 8.84
CA HIS A 111 7.29 10.09 10.07
C HIS A 111 8.54 9.24 10.35
N ALA A 112 8.41 7.93 10.25
CA ALA A 112 9.54 7.02 10.40
C ALA A 112 10.66 7.28 9.37
N LEU A 113 10.28 7.49 8.09
CA LEU A 113 11.23 7.85 7.03
C LEU A 113 11.92 9.18 7.30
N ARG A 114 11.19 10.21 7.72
CA ARG A 114 11.78 11.52 8.07
C ARG A 114 12.81 11.36 9.16
N ALA A 115 12.48 10.68 10.25
CA ALA A 115 13.42 10.45 11.35
C ALA A 115 14.70 9.75 10.88
N ALA A 116 14.59 8.72 10.03
CA ALA A 116 15.77 8.05 9.47
C ALA A 116 16.58 8.95 8.53
N LEU A 117 15.91 9.78 7.71
CA LEU A 117 16.59 10.71 6.79
C LEU A 117 17.26 11.89 7.49
N ASP A 118 16.78 12.28 8.67
CA ASP A 118 17.37 13.37 9.45
C ASP A 118 18.72 13.00 10.03
N GLU A 119 19.05 11.70 10.15
CA GLU A 119 20.37 11.21 10.53
C GLU A 119 21.42 11.33 9.41
N LEU A 120 21.00 11.60 8.18
CA LEU A 120 21.88 11.70 7.02
C LEU A 120 22.54 13.08 6.93
N GLY A 121 23.85 13.08 6.61
CA GLY A 121 24.55 14.30 6.23
C GLY A 121 24.04 14.87 4.89
N PRO A 122 24.31 16.15 4.62
CA PRO A 122 23.79 16.83 3.41
C PRO A 122 24.24 16.18 2.10
N VAL A 123 25.40 15.55 2.06
CA VAL A 123 25.95 14.88 0.86
C VAL A 123 25.14 13.63 0.55
N ASP A 124 24.93 12.77 1.57
CA ASP A 124 24.19 11.52 1.41
C ASP A 124 22.71 11.77 1.12
N ARG A 125 22.12 12.78 1.76
CA ARG A 125 20.74 13.18 1.49
C ARG A 125 20.53 13.59 0.02
N ARG A 126 21.45 14.39 -0.56
CA ARG A 126 21.40 14.75 -1.99
C ARG A 126 21.66 13.56 -2.90
N ALA A 127 22.54 12.63 -2.51
CA ALA A 127 22.79 11.42 -3.27
C ALA A 127 21.54 10.52 -3.30
N LEU A 128 20.86 10.38 -2.18
CA LEU A 128 19.62 9.61 -2.07
C LEU A 128 18.48 10.25 -2.88
N ASP A 129 18.32 11.56 -2.80
CA ASP A 129 17.32 12.30 -3.58
C ASP A 129 17.49 12.07 -5.09
N ARG A 130 18.74 12.17 -5.59
CA ARG A 130 19.06 11.84 -7.00
C ARG A 130 18.77 10.38 -7.33
N ALA A 131 19.09 9.45 -6.43
CA ALA A 131 18.83 8.02 -6.65
C ALA A 131 17.34 7.73 -6.74
N VAL A 132 16.52 8.35 -5.90
CA VAL A 132 15.05 8.23 -5.96
C VAL A 132 14.53 8.74 -7.29
N GLY A 133 14.97 9.92 -7.75
CA GLY A 133 14.59 10.45 -9.06
C GLY A 133 14.96 9.54 -10.24
N VAL A 134 16.09 8.83 -10.16
CA VAL A 134 16.44 7.80 -11.16
C VAL A 134 15.48 6.61 -11.10
N LEU A 135 15.13 6.13 -9.89
CA LEU A 135 14.23 5.01 -9.71
C LEU A 135 12.80 5.31 -10.18
N GLU A 136 12.32 6.53 -9.96
CA GLU A 136 11.02 7.01 -10.46
C GLU A 136 10.94 6.97 -11.99
N GLY A 137 12.05 7.20 -12.68
CA GLY A 137 12.11 7.11 -14.14
C GLY A 137 12.29 5.68 -14.70
N LEU A 138 12.61 4.70 -13.85
CA LEU A 138 12.84 3.31 -14.29
C LEU A 138 11.60 2.45 -14.28
N LEU A 139 10.64 2.74 -13.42
CA LEU A 139 9.43 1.94 -13.25
C LEU A 139 8.26 2.63 -13.95
N PRO A 140 7.48 1.90 -14.78
CA PRO A 140 6.23 2.45 -15.31
C PRO A 140 5.24 2.69 -14.16
N GLU A 141 4.43 3.75 -14.31
CA GLU A 141 3.30 4.04 -13.42
C GLU A 141 2.23 2.94 -13.47
#